data_ad5e69543ec047dece75bc7388013245
#
_entry.id   ad5e69543ec047dece75bc7388013245
#
_cell.length_a   1.000
_cell.length_b   1.000
_cell.length_c   1.000
_cell.angle_alpha   90.00
_cell.angle_beta   90.00
_cell.angle_gamma   90.00
#
_symmetry.space_group_name_H-M   'P 1'
#
loop_
_entity.id
_entity.type
_entity.pdbx_description
1 polymer ?
#
loop_
_entity_poly.entity_id
_entity_poly.type
_entity_poly.pdbx_seq_one_letter_code
_entity_poly.pdbx_strand_id
1 'polypeptide(L)'
;GAIAIAMGFSATASAQDSVNASLDTLVVTATRSEEKIKDVPSRISIIEPQILDQSPIAELPHLLMSDASIDMMQYGGYGQAASIFTRGTNSTHTLVLRDGVRLNTGSAGAASLAFIDTTDIKQIELLKGPASVLYGTDAIGGVVQLISKTPEKTSAFVTGEMGEHNTYKAVIGADLAEDGFYAQIRGQRLESDGTQVTNLKDPNIKTGSYDQKGFSTKIGVEKQQYAASIDYSENNGQSQYITDNDTYTGVKNVTQDFKNEIINIKGRVNINDDISVHARLSQFKDDLEQNESQDAIYNTTKEAELYSKWQFTPSQNILVGVAHKNIESDVLSGSAPYGVDYLKDVASTGYFIQHQYQSDKLHTQAGLRVEDHETFGTHTVGQVAARYQLLPQTSIYSNIGTAFRAPTNNDLYALNWGGNPDLKPEESISYEIGLDQIITDQFTFGLSIYRNEVDNLITWQNGKNFNVKEATFTGGELNLNWANDDLFWDLGYEIGRASCRERVSSPV
;
A
#
# COMPACT_ATOMS: atom_id res chain seq x y z
N GLY A 1 -8.58 6.51 -27.01
CA GLY A 1 -9.78 5.89 -26.50
C GLY A 1 -9.62 4.38 -26.52
N ALA A 2 -9.60 3.73 -25.35
CA ALA A 2 -9.60 2.28 -25.26
C ALA A 2 -10.98 1.76 -25.61
N ILE A 3 -11.05 0.74 -26.48
CA ILE A 3 -12.30 -0.01 -26.76
C ILE A 3 -12.16 -1.34 -26.03
N ALA A 4 -12.87 -1.50 -24.93
CA ALA A 4 -13.01 -2.77 -24.24
C ALA A 4 -14.11 -3.57 -24.94
N ILE A 5 -13.78 -4.73 -25.51
CA ILE A 5 -14.76 -5.71 -26.00
C ILE A 5 -14.86 -6.78 -24.93
N ALA A 6 -15.81 -6.61 -24.02
CA ALA A 6 -16.18 -7.66 -23.07
C ALA A 6 -17.21 -8.60 -23.75
N MET A 7 -16.79 -9.79 -24.16
CA MET A 7 -17.72 -10.85 -24.49
C MET A 7 -18.14 -11.55 -23.18
N GLY A 8 -19.06 -10.92 -22.46
CA GLY A 8 -19.68 -11.50 -21.29
C GLY A 8 -20.92 -12.29 -21.68
N PHE A 9 -20.97 -13.57 -21.35
CA PHE A 9 -22.25 -14.25 -21.20
C PHE A 9 -22.93 -13.66 -19.94
N SER A 10 -23.79 -12.67 -20.17
CA SER A 10 -24.53 -11.99 -19.11
C SER A 10 -25.58 -12.92 -18.54
N ALA A 11 -25.31 -13.47 -17.35
CA ALA A 11 -26.39 -13.75 -16.44
C ALA A 11 -26.79 -12.40 -15.84
N THR A 12 -28.04 -12.01 -16.01
CA THR A 12 -28.62 -10.79 -15.48
C THR A 12 -28.40 -10.72 -13.97
N ALA A 13 -27.42 -9.94 -13.54
CA ALA A 13 -27.33 -9.50 -12.15
C ALA A 13 -28.37 -8.40 -11.96
N SER A 14 -29.32 -8.61 -11.08
CA SER A 14 -30.19 -7.57 -10.56
C SER A 14 -29.32 -6.49 -9.92
N ALA A 15 -29.36 -5.30 -10.46
CA ALA A 15 -28.88 -4.13 -9.76
C ALA A 15 -29.73 -4.00 -8.50
N GLN A 16 -29.12 -4.07 -7.35
CA GLN A 16 -29.76 -3.73 -6.10
C GLN A 16 -28.76 -3.04 -5.19
N ASP A 17 -29.26 -1.95 -4.70
CA ASP A 17 -28.76 -1.04 -3.68
C ASP A 17 -27.85 0.09 -4.18
N SER A 18 -28.55 1.16 -4.50
CA SER A 18 -28.04 2.51 -4.66
C SER A 18 -27.44 3.03 -3.35
N VAL A 19 -26.25 3.29 -3.31
CA VAL A 19 -25.41 4.45 -3.15
C VAL A 19 -25.72 5.40 -1.96
N ASN A 20 -25.55 4.88 -0.76
CA ASN A 20 -24.90 5.60 0.32
C ASN A 20 -23.45 5.08 0.43
N ALA A 21 -22.84 4.84 -0.74
CA ALA A 21 -21.74 3.87 -0.90
C ALA A 21 -20.49 4.22 -0.09
N SER A 22 -20.06 5.48 0.04
CA SER A 22 -18.74 5.74 0.61
C SER A 22 -18.65 5.60 2.12
N LEU A 23 -19.65 6.02 2.89
CA LEU A 23 -19.57 6.01 4.36
C LEU A 23 -20.04 4.69 5.00
N ASP A 24 -20.87 3.90 4.32
CA ASP A 24 -21.31 2.57 4.77
C ASP A 24 -20.42 1.42 4.22
N THR A 25 -19.44 1.73 3.39
CA THR A 25 -18.48 0.73 2.88
C THR A 25 -17.66 0.14 4.01
N LEU A 26 -17.44 -1.18 3.95
CA LEU A 26 -16.68 -1.91 4.95
C LEU A 26 -15.18 -1.81 4.65
N VAL A 27 -14.41 -1.52 5.67
CA VAL A 27 -12.95 -1.45 5.65
C VAL A 27 -12.34 -2.30 6.77
N VAL A 28 -11.15 -2.80 6.56
CA VAL A 28 -10.43 -3.63 7.54
C VAL A 28 -9.11 -3.02 8.00
N THR A 29 -8.55 -2.07 7.24
CA THR A 29 -7.20 -1.54 7.47
C THR A 29 -7.07 -0.79 8.79
N ALA A 30 -8.07 -0.03 9.18
CA ALA A 30 -7.96 0.81 10.37
C ALA A 30 -7.99 0.04 11.70
N THR A 31 -8.65 -1.13 11.72
CA THR A 31 -9.00 -1.82 12.97
C THR A 31 -8.72 -3.32 12.97
N ARG A 32 -8.25 -3.86 11.85
CA ARG A 32 -8.13 -5.31 11.59
C ARG A 32 -9.44 -6.09 11.75
N SER A 33 -10.55 -5.40 11.57
CA SER A 33 -11.91 -5.92 11.57
C SER A 33 -12.70 -5.18 10.52
N GLU A 34 -13.71 -5.83 9.96
CA GLU A 34 -14.65 -5.16 9.07
C GLU A 34 -15.46 -4.12 9.86
N GLU A 35 -15.30 -2.86 9.51
CA GLU A 35 -16.03 -1.73 10.08
C GLU A 35 -16.46 -0.77 8.96
N LYS A 36 -17.56 -0.06 9.17
CA LYS A 36 -17.98 0.97 8.22
C LYS A 36 -17.06 2.19 8.32
N ILE A 37 -16.75 2.81 7.20
CA ILE A 37 -15.91 4.03 7.18
C ILE A 37 -16.42 5.08 8.18
N LYS A 38 -17.73 5.28 8.24
CA LYS A 38 -18.36 6.28 9.15
C LYS A 38 -18.10 6.01 10.63
N ASP A 39 -17.70 4.80 11.00
CA ASP A 39 -17.44 4.39 12.38
C ASP A 39 -15.94 4.43 12.72
N VAL A 40 -15.08 4.51 11.72
CA VAL A 40 -13.62 4.55 11.88
C VAL A 40 -13.17 5.94 12.35
N PRO A 41 -12.44 6.06 13.47
CA PRO A 41 -11.99 7.36 14.00
C PRO A 41 -10.70 7.88 13.35
N SER A 42 -10.48 7.57 12.08
CA SER A 42 -9.34 8.00 11.27
C SER A 42 -9.80 8.29 9.85
N ARG A 43 -9.06 9.08 9.11
CA ARG A 43 -9.34 9.30 7.70
C ARG A 43 -8.98 8.06 6.88
N ILE A 44 -9.96 7.53 6.18
CA ILE A 44 -9.78 6.42 5.25
C ILE A 44 -10.50 6.74 3.94
N SER A 45 -9.86 6.41 2.82
CA SER A 45 -10.44 6.47 1.49
C SER A 45 -10.43 5.08 0.88
N ILE A 46 -11.34 4.83 -0.08
CA ILE A 46 -11.44 3.56 -0.79
C ILE A 46 -11.45 3.82 -2.29
N ILE A 47 -10.67 3.03 -3.02
CA ILE A 47 -10.88 2.84 -4.45
C ILE A 47 -11.74 1.61 -4.60
N GLU A 48 -13.00 1.84 -4.98
CA GLU A 48 -14.04 0.82 -5.01
C GLU A 48 -13.87 -0.17 -6.18
N PRO A 49 -14.49 -1.37 -6.09
CA PRO A 49 -14.43 -2.38 -7.14
C PRO A 49 -14.84 -1.86 -8.51
N GLN A 50 -15.83 -0.97 -8.57
CA GLN A 50 -16.32 -0.41 -9.83
C GLN A 50 -15.26 0.43 -10.55
N ILE A 51 -14.46 1.20 -9.81
CA ILE A 51 -13.36 2.01 -10.36
C ILE A 51 -12.29 1.08 -10.94
N LEU A 52 -11.94 0.01 -10.22
CA LEU A 52 -10.97 -0.98 -10.66
C LEU A 52 -11.44 -1.70 -11.94
N ASP A 53 -12.71 -2.11 -11.99
CA ASP A 53 -13.29 -2.79 -13.14
C ASP A 53 -13.45 -1.87 -14.37
N GLN A 54 -13.62 -0.56 -14.17
CA GLN A 54 -13.71 0.45 -15.24
C GLN A 54 -12.35 1.01 -15.68
N SER A 55 -11.28 0.68 -14.97
CA SER A 55 -9.92 1.13 -15.25
C SER A 55 -9.01 -0.04 -15.65
N PRO A 56 -9.33 -0.71 -16.75
CA PRO A 56 -8.86 -2.06 -17.05
C PRO A 56 -7.35 -2.17 -17.27
N ILE A 57 -6.70 -1.15 -17.79
CA ILE A 57 -5.25 -1.16 -18.10
C ILE A 57 -4.51 -0.17 -17.18
N ALA A 58 -5.09 0.21 -16.04
CA ALA A 58 -4.42 1.12 -15.15
C ALA A 58 -3.39 0.40 -14.28
N GLU A 59 -2.18 0.95 -14.21
CA GLU A 59 -1.19 0.56 -13.22
C GLU A 59 -1.64 1.01 -11.83
N LEU A 60 -1.19 0.30 -10.80
CA LEU A 60 -1.51 0.64 -9.41
C LEU A 60 -1.19 2.11 -9.05
N PRO A 61 -0.04 2.71 -9.45
CA PRO A 61 0.23 4.12 -9.17
C PRO A 61 -0.84 5.07 -9.71
N HIS A 62 -1.34 4.83 -10.93
CA HIS A 62 -2.38 5.66 -11.52
C HIS A 62 -3.74 5.53 -10.83
N LEU A 63 -4.07 4.32 -10.36
CA LEU A 63 -5.28 4.11 -9.56
C LEU A 63 -5.19 4.87 -8.23
N LEU A 64 -4.04 4.86 -7.58
CA LEU A 64 -3.82 5.55 -6.31
C LEU A 64 -3.91 7.08 -6.45
N MET A 65 -3.55 7.65 -7.59
CA MET A 65 -3.71 9.08 -7.89
C MET A 65 -5.16 9.56 -7.96
N SER A 66 -6.12 8.68 -7.97
CA SER A 66 -7.54 9.06 -7.83
C SER A 66 -7.84 9.68 -6.46
N ASP A 67 -7.01 9.42 -5.45
CA ASP A 67 -7.09 10.08 -4.14
C ASP A 67 -6.20 11.33 -4.10
N ALA A 68 -6.78 12.48 -3.74
CA ALA A 68 -6.09 13.77 -3.72
C ALA A 68 -4.92 13.86 -2.73
N SER A 69 -4.83 12.95 -1.75
CA SER A 69 -3.73 12.90 -0.79
C SER A 69 -2.51 12.11 -1.28
N ILE A 70 -2.59 11.56 -2.48
CA ILE A 70 -1.50 10.80 -3.10
C ILE A 70 -0.92 11.60 -4.25
N ASP A 71 0.31 12.05 -4.08
CA ASP A 71 1.14 12.52 -5.20
C ASP A 71 1.94 11.35 -5.76
N MET A 72 2.24 11.39 -7.05
CA MET A 72 3.05 10.37 -7.72
C MET A 72 4.16 11.00 -8.53
N MET A 73 5.32 10.37 -8.50
CA MET A 73 6.39 10.57 -9.46
C MET A 73 6.67 9.26 -10.19
N GLN A 74 6.55 9.27 -11.51
CA GLN A 74 6.84 8.12 -12.37
C GLN A 74 7.85 8.53 -13.45
N TYR A 75 8.84 7.68 -13.70
CA TYR A 75 9.96 7.95 -14.60
C TYR A 75 9.69 7.53 -16.06
N GLY A 76 8.45 7.30 -16.42
CA GLY A 76 8.06 6.91 -17.77
C GLY A 76 6.67 6.36 -17.89
N GLY A 77 6.41 5.48 -18.87
CA GLY A 77 5.15 4.77 -19.07
C GLY A 77 5.06 3.48 -18.26
N TYR A 78 4.38 2.50 -18.80
CA TYR A 78 4.20 1.19 -18.16
C TYR A 78 5.51 0.55 -17.70
N GLY A 79 5.49 -0.02 -16.48
CA GLY A 79 6.64 -0.74 -15.92
C GLY A 79 7.81 0.16 -15.52
N GLN A 80 7.66 1.48 -15.55
CA GLN A 80 8.68 2.40 -15.09
C GLN A 80 8.56 2.66 -13.59
N ALA A 81 9.71 2.88 -12.95
CA ALA A 81 9.75 3.16 -11.52
C ALA A 81 8.76 4.27 -11.14
N ALA A 82 7.93 4.00 -10.16
CA ALA A 82 6.94 4.92 -9.65
C ALA A 82 7.02 5.00 -8.12
N SER A 83 6.92 6.20 -7.59
CA SER A 83 6.89 6.50 -6.17
C SER A 83 5.63 7.26 -5.83
N ILE A 84 4.99 6.91 -4.71
CA ILE A 84 3.83 7.64 -4.18
C ILE A 84 4.23 8.37 -2.89
N PHE A 85 3.60 9.51 -2.67
CA PHE A 85 3.86 10.41 -1.56
C PHE A 85 2.53 10.74 -0.89
N THR A 86 2.26 10.17 0.27
CA THR A 86 1.02 10.42 1.00
C THR A 86 1.17 11.70 1.83
N ARG A 87 0.27 12.68 1.62
CA ARG A 87 0.28 13.95 2.36
C ARG A 87 1.64 14.68 2.30
N GLY A 88 2.33 14.55 1.16
CA GLY A 88 3.64 15.18 0.93
C GLY A 88 4.80 14.59 1.73
N THR A 89 4.64 13.46 2.41
CA THR A 89 5.73 12.76 3.10
C THR A 89 6.57 11.95 2.11
N ASN A 90 7.70 11.38 2.54
CA ASN A 90 8.55 10.56 1.67
C ASN A 90 7.82 9.28 1.21
N SER A 91 8.18 8.76 0.04
CA SER A 91 7.60 7.50 -0.48
C SER A 91 7.82 6.30 0.45
N THR A 92 8.89 6.30 1.23
CA THR A 92 9.21 5.29 2.24
C THR A 92 8.37 5.41 3.51
N HIS A 93 7.54 6.45 3.63
CA HIS A 93 6.60 6.67 4.75
C HIS A 93 5.22 6.07 4.50
N THR A 94 4.99 5.53 3.32
CA THR A 94 3.73 4.85 2.96
C THR A 94 3.94 3.35 2.94
N LEU A 95 3.28 2.66 3.84
CA LEU A 95 3.29 1.20 3.88
C LEU A 95 2.28 0.66 2.87
N VAL A 96 2.73 -0.19 1.96
CA VAL A 96 1.88 -0.87 0.97
C VAL A 96 1.73 -2.32 1.38
N LEU A 97 0.49 -2.78 1.47
CA LEU A 97 0.13 -4.13 1.86
C LEU A 97 -0.77 -4.79 0.80
N ARG A 98 -0.69 -6.11 0.68
CA ARG A 98 -1.69 -6.92 -0.01
C ARG A 98 -2.19 -8.02 0.93
N ASP A 99 -3.46 -7.97 1.30
CA ASP A 99 -4.07 -8.89 2.27
C ASP A 99 -3.27 -9.01 3.59
N GLY A 100 -2.64 -7.91 4.00
CA GLY A 100 -1.76 -7.83 5.18
C GLY A 100 -0.30 -8.16 4.92
N VAL A 101 0.09 -8.66 3.75
CA VAL A 101 1.49 -8.92 3.37
C VAL A 101 2.17 -7.62 2.98
N ARG A 102 3.29 -7.31 3.60
CA ARG A 102 4.10 -6.11 3.33
C ARG A 102 4.78 -6.22 1.96
N LEU A 103 4.62 -5.19 1.13
CA LEU A 103 5.23 -5.09 -0.20
C LEU A 103 6.39 -4.08 -0.25
N ASN A 104 6.64 -3.33 0.83
CA ASN A 104 7.82 -2.47 0.93
C ASN A 104 9.08 -3.33 1.02
N THR A 105 10.06 -3.04 0.17
CA THR A 105 11.31 -3.79 0.09
C THR A 105 12.31 -3.36 1.16
N GLY A 106 13.14 -4.27 1.63
CA GLY A 106 14.16 -3.97 2.63
C GLY A 106 15.28 -3.08 2.09
N SER A 107 15.60 -3.19 0.80
CA SER A 107 16.63 -2.38 0.14
C SER A 107 16.19 -0.92 0.00
N ALA A 108 15.03 -0.65 -0.60
CA ALA A 108 14.56 0.69 -0.92
C ALA A 108 13.55 1.28 0.07
N GLY A 109 12.89 0.47 0.90
CA GLY A 109 11.88 0.91 1.85
C GLY A 109 10.54 1.30 1.23
N ALA A 110 10.39 1.21 -0.08
CA ALA A 110 9.17 1.47 -0.83
C ALA A 110 8.75 0.21 -1.60
N ALA A 111 7.49 0.12 -2.00
CA ALA A 111 7.01 -0.97 -2.84
C ALA A 111 7.32 -0.70 -4.33
N SER A 112 7.60 -1.76 -5.07
CA SER A 112 7.80 -1.73 -6.53
C SER A 112 6.45 -1.65 -7.26
N LEU A 113 5.77 -0.51 -7.11
CA LEU A 113 4.35 -0.31 -7.48
C LEU A 113 4.04 -0.62 -8.96
N ALA A 114 4.99 -0.35 -9.87
CA ALA A 114 4.83 -0.58 -11.30
C ALA A 114 4.68 -2.08 -11.67
N PHE A 115 5.08 -2.97 -10.78
CA PHE A 115 5.09 -4.42 -11.03
C PHE A 115 3.99 -5.16 -10.27
N ILE A 116 3.10 -4.45 -9.58
CA ILE A 116 2.00 -5.06 -8.82
C ILE A 116 0.82 -5.28 -9.76
N ASP A 117 0.37 -6.53 -9.83
CA ASP A 117 -0.85 -6.89 -10.56
C ASP A 117 -2.11 -6.55 -9.76
N THR A 118 -3.05 -5.86 -10.41
CA THR A 118 -4.33 -5.44 -9.83
C THR A 118 -5.52 -6.31 -10.25
N THR A 119 -5.30 -7.33 -11.08
CA THR A 119 -6.36 -8.13 -11.72
C THR A 119 -7.30 -8.83 -10.73
N ASP A 120 -6.76 -9.30 -9.60
CA ASP A 120 -7.52 -9.97 -8.56
C ASP A 120 -7.84 -9.09 -7.34
N ILE A 121 -7.60 -7.78 -7.44
CA ILE A 121 -7.90 -6.84 -6.37
C ILE A 121 -9.39 -6.48 -6.39
N LYS A 122 -10.03 -6.57 -5.21
CA LYS A 122 -11.42 -6.19 -4.97
C LYS A 122 -11.56 -4.70 -4.70
N GLN A 123 -10.75 -4.19 -3.78
CA GLN A 123 -10.75 -2.78 -3.38
C GLN A 123 -9.37 -2.38 -2.86
N ILE A 124 -9.10 -1.08 -2.86
CA ILE A 124 -7.87 -0.53 -2.26
C ILE A 124 -8.30 0.42 -1.15
N GLU A 125 -7.78 0.19 0.05
CA GLU A 125 -8.04 1.03 1.22
C GLU A 125 -6.81 1.91 1.50
N LEU A 126 -7.03 3.21 1.69
CA LEU A 126 -6.00 4.19 1.99
C LEU A 126 -6.25 4.76 3.39
N LEU A 127 -5.56 4.22 4.38
CA LEU A 127 -5.57 4.76 5.74
C LEU A 127 -4.53 5.87 5.84
N LYS A 128 -4.97 7.09 6.13
CA LYS A 128 -4.13 8.28 6.17
C LYS A 128 -3.66 8.60 7.59
N GLY A 129 -2.41 9.04 7.71
CA GLY A 129 -1.77 9.32 8.99
C GLY A 129 -1.14 8.09 9.67
N PRO A 130 -0.71 8.22 10.92
CA PRO A 130 0.11 7.22 11.59
C PRO A 130 -0.66 5.93 11.85
N ALA A 131 -0.10 4.78 11.44
CA ALA A 131 -0.69 3.47 11.60
C ALA A 131 0.29 2.44 12.23
N SER A 132 1.39 2.92 12.81
CA SER A 132 2.47 2.06 13.31
C SER A 132 2.05 1.18 14.48
N VAL A 133 0.98 1.48 15.21
CA VAL A 133 0.46 0.62 16.29
C VAL A 133 0.11 -0.78 15.76
N LEU A 134 -0.63 -0.87 14.66
CA LEU A 134 -1.04 -2.14 14.08
C LEU A 134 -0.02 -2.73 13.11
N TYR A 135 0.71 -1.87 12.38
CA TYR A 135 1.51 -2.29 11.23
C TYR A 135 3.02 -2.18 11.43
N GLY A 136 3.48 -1.57 12.56
CA GLY A 136 4.89 -1.39 12.86
C GLY A 136 5.53 -0.28 12.04
N THR A 137 6.80 -0.46 11.66
CA THR A 137 7.58 0.52 10.90
C THR A 137 6.98 0.85 9.53
N ASP A 138 7.35 2.00 8.96
CA ASP A 138 7.06 2.50 7.60
C ASP A 138 5.64 3.09 7.40
N ALA A 139 4.81 3.15 8.45
CA ALA A 139 3.47 3.70 8.41
C ALA A 139 3.39 5.11 9.04
N ILE A 140 4.30 6.03 8.66
CA ILE A 140 4.32 7.45 9.10
C ILE A 140 3.27 8.28 8.35
N GLY A 141 3.22 8.16 7.03
CA GLY A 141 2.29 8.88 6.15
C GLY A 141 0.94 8.19 6.03
N GLY A 142 0.93 6.86 6.06
CA GLY A 142 -0.27 6.06 5.93
C GLY A 142 -0.03 4.63 5.50
N VAL A 143 -1.14 3.94 5.22
CA VAL A 143 -1.16 2.56 4.73
C VAL A 143 -2.03 2.47 3.48
N VAL A 144 -1.51 1.85 2.43
CA VAL A 144 -2.25 1.42 1.24
C VAL A 144 -2.44 -0.08 1.35
N GLN A 145 -3.69 -0.53 1.46
CA GLN A 145 -4.03 -1.93 1.58
C GLN A 145 -4.78 -2.41 0.34
N LEU A 146 -4.18 -3.33 -0.41
CA LEU A 146 -4.80 -4.02 -1.52
C LEU A 146 -5.57 -5.23 -0.97
N ILE A 147 -6.88 -5.25 -1.12
CA ILE A 147 -7.75 -6.36 -0.71
C ILE A 147 -8.05 -7.20 -1.92
N SER A 148 -7.65 -8.46 -1.91
CA SER A 148 -7.90 -9.37 -3.02
C SER A 148 -9.34 -9.91 -3.01
N LYS A 149 -9.84 -10.27 -4.19
CA LYS A 149 -11.16 -10.90 -4.37
C LYS A 149 -11.22 -12.23 -3.62
N THR A 150 -12.35 -12.50 -2.99
CA THR A 150 -12.69 -13.83 -2.47
C THR A 150 -13.95 -14.30 -3.21
N PRO A 151 -13.96 -15.49 -3.80
CA PRO A 151 -15.10 -15.99 -4.53
C PRO A 151 -16.37 -16.10 -3.67
N GLU A 152 -17.48 -15.56 -4.14
CA GLU A 152 -18.80 -15.68 -3.53
C GLU A 152 -19.72 -16.63 -4.32
N LYS A 153 -19.38 -16.91 -5.57
CA LYS A 153 -20.10 -17.80 -6.47
C LYS A 153 -19.15 -18.53 -7.40
N THR A 154 -19.57 -19.70 -7.87
CA THR A 154 -18.85 -20.44 -8.90
C THR A 154 -19.02 -19.75 -10.26
N SER A 155 -17.91 -19.40 -10.89
CA SER A 155 -17.87 -18.70 -12.17
C SER A 155 -16.57 -18.97 -12.93
N ALA A 156 -16.58 -18.71 -14.23
CA ALA A 156 -15.38 -18.63 -15.03
C ALA A 156 -15.52 -17.49 -16.04
N PHE A 157 -14.41 -16.86 -16.37
CA PHE A 157 -14.41 -15.73 -17.30
C PHE A 157 -13.12 -15.66 -18.10
N VAL A 158 -13.21 -14.98 -19.22
CA VAL A 158 -12.08 -14.51 -20.00
C VAL A 158 -12.34 -13.05 -20.38
N THR A 159 -11.33 -12.21 -20.23
CA THR A 159 -11.38 -10.82 -20.68
C THR A 159 -10.21 -10.51 -21.59
N GLY A 160 -10.43 -9.63 -22.56
CA GLY A 160 -9.40 -9.13 -23.46
C GLY A 160 -9.58 -7.63 -23.62
N GLU A 161 -8.49 -6.89 -23.52
CA GLU A 161 -8.45 -5.44 -23.60
C GLU A 161 -7.36 -5.03 -24.58
N MET A 162 -7.59 -3.91 -25.28
CA MET A 162 -6.66 -3.35 -26.25
C MET A 162 -6.58 -1.85 -26.06
N GLY A 163 -5.39 -1.31 -26.14
CA GLY A 163 -5.12 0.11 -25.96
C GLY A 163 -4.14 0.66 -26.99
N GLU A 164 -3.77 1.91 -26.82
CA GLU A 164 -2.73 2.58 -27.60
C GLU A 164 -1.37 1.91 -27.41
N HIS A 165 -0.42 2.19 -28.28
CA HIS A 165 0.95 1.64 -28.26
C HIS A 165 1.00 0.10 -28.27
N ASN A 166 0.10 -0.51 -29.05
CA ASN A 166 -0.05 -1.98 -29.13
C ASN A 166 -0.21 -2.63 -27.74
N THR A 167 -0.93 -1.95 -26.85
CA THR A 167 -1.18 -2.50 -25.54
C THR A 167 -2.28 -3.56 -25.59
N TYR A 168 -2.00 -4.74 -25.05
CA TYR A 168 -2.93 -5.87 -24.95
C TYR A 168 -2.92 -6.41 -23.53
N LYS A 169 -4.11 -6.61 -22.98
CA LYS A 169 -4.26 -7.35 -21.72
C LYS A 169 -5.24 -8.48 -21.91
N ALA A 170 -4.86 -9.67 -21.49
CA ALA A 170 -5.74 -10.84 -21.47
C ALA A 170 -5.77 -11.42 -20.06
N VAL A 171 -6.95 -11.77 -19.57
CA VAL A 171 -7.15 -12.39 -18.28
C VAL A 171 -8.07 -13.60 -18.44
N ILE A 172 -7.69 -14.71 -17.82
CA ILE A 172 -8.53 -15.89 -17.66
C ILE A 172 -8.67 -16.21 -16.17
N GLY A 173 -9.86 -16.55 -15.74
CA GLY A 173 -10.11 -16.89 -14.36
C GLY A 173 -11.24 -17.86 -14.15
N ALA A 174 -11.16 -18.59 -13.03
CA ALA A 174 -12.20 -19.43 -12.53
C ALA A 174 -12.33 -19.31 -11.01
N ASP A 175 -13.56 -19.34 -10.55
CA ASP A 175 -13.97 -19.29 -9.15
C ASP A 175 -14.81 -20.50 -8.81
N LEU A 176 -14.60 -21.05 -7.66
CA LEU A 176 -15.46 -22.03 -7.01
C LEU A 176 -15.87 -21.47 -5.64
N ALA A 177 -17.16 -21.48 -5.35
CA ALA A 177 -17.67 -21.14 -4.02
C ALA A 177 -18.87 -22.05 -3.72
N GLU A 178 -18.75 -22.84 -2.65
CA GLU A 178 -19.78 -23.76 -2.22
C GLU A 178 -19.67 -24.03 -0.72
N ASP A 179 -20.74 -23.79 0.02
CA ASP A 179 -20.85 -24.08 1.44
C ASP A 179 -19.66 -23.56 2.28
N GLY A 180 -19.26 -22.31 2.05
CA GLY A 180 -18.15 -21.65 2.70
C GLY A 180 -16.75 -22.08 2.25
N PHE A 181 -16.61 -23.10 1.43
CA PHE A 181 -15.36 -23.37 0.72
C PHE A 181 -15.27 -22.51 -0.52
N TYR A 182 -14.07 -22.02 -0.81
CA TYR A 182 -13.80 -21.28 -2.03
C TYR A 182 -12.42 -21.60 -2.60
N ALA A 183 -12.33 -21.52 -3.91
CA ALA A 183 -11.08 -21.57 -4.63
C ALA A 183 -11.11 -20.58 -5.81
N GLN A 184 -9.99 -19.95 -6.06
CA GLN A 184 -9.81 -19.01 -7.15
C GLN A 184 -8.52 -19.33 -7.89
N ILE A 185 -8.55 -19.21 -9.20
CA ILE A 185 -7.36 -19.24 -10.05
C ILE A 185 -7.48 -18.12 -11.09
N ARG A 186 -6.38 -17.40 -11.31
CA ARG A 186 -6.26 -16.32 -12.30
C ARG A 186 -4.95 -16.48 -13.07
N GLY A 187 -5.00 -16.20 -14.35
CA GLY A 187 -3.83 -15.99 -15.19
C GLY A 187 -4.01 -14.73 -15.99
N GLN A 188 -2.97 -13.92 -16.12
CA GLN A 188 -2.99 -12.71 -16.92
C GLN A 188 -1.74 -12.56 -17.77
N ARG A 189 -1.87 -11.81 -18.87
CA ARG A 189 -0.77 -11.30 -19.66
C ARG A 189 -1.07 -9.86 -20.07
N LEU A 190 -0.10 -8.98 -19.90
CA LEU A 190 -0.12 -7.60 -20.35
C LEU A 190 1.14 -7.34 -21.18
N GLU A 191 0.97 -6.79 -22.37
CA GLU A 191 2.06 -6.36 -23.24
C GLU A 191 1.79 -4.93 -23.73
N SER A 192 2.83 -4.13 -23.85
CA SER A 192 2.78 -2.80 -24.43
C SER A 192 4.12 -2.46 -25.11
N ASP A 193 4.06 -1.83 -26.28
CA ASP A 193 5.26 -1.24 -26.88
C ASP A 193 5.75 0.01 -26.12
N GLY A 194 4.93 0.49 -25.17
CA GLY A 194 5.22 1.65 -24.35
C GLY A 194 5.27 2.97 -25.11
N THR A 195 5.61 4.02 -24.37
CA THR A 195 5.72 5.38 -24.90
C THR A 195 7.16 5.83 -24.96
N GLN A 196 7.49 6.71 -25.90
CA GLN A 196 8.79 7.35 -25.92
C GLN A 196 8.82 8.46 -24.87
N VAL A 197 9.58 8.26 -23.80
CA VAL A 197 9.66 9.18 -22.66
C VAL A 197 10.73 10.27 -22.83
N THR A 198 11.61 10.15 -23.81
CA THR A 198 12.66 11.14 -24.08
C THR A 198 12.50 11.74 -25.46
N ASN A 199 12.74 13.04 -25.57
CA ASN A 199 12.67 13.77 -26.85
C ASN A 199 13.96 13.62 -27.70
N LEU A 200 14.66 12.49 -27.53
CA LEU A 200 15.89 12.23 -28.28
C LEU A 200 15.55 11.79 -29.69
N LYS A 201 16.05 12.53 -30.67
CA LYS A 201 15.92 12.23 -32.11
C LYS A 201 16.87 11.12 -32.57
N ASP A 202 17.19 10.18 -31.72
CA ASP A 202 18.04 9.04 -32.07
C ASP A 202 17.15 7.86 -32.53
N PRO A 203 17.25 7.41 -33.78
CA PRO A 203 16.42 6.32 -34.30
C PRO A 203 16.72 4.95 -33.64
N ASN A 204 17.80 4.84 -32.87
CA ASN A 204 18.15 3.63 -32.15
C ASN A 204 17.56 3.57 -30.74
N ILE A 205 16.91 4.64 -30.27
CA ILE A 205 16.23 4.67 -28.99
C ILE A 205 14.88 3.99 -29.14
N LYS A 206 14.70 2.91 -28.41
CA LYS A 206 13.43 2.18 -28.35
C LYS A 206 12.46 2.88 -27.39
N THR A 207 11.18 2.66 -27.61
CA THR A 207 10.13 2.96 -26.63
C THR A 207 10.32 2.08 -25.40
N GLY A 208 9.86 2.52 -24.24
CA GLY A 208 9.90 1.74 -23.02
C GLY A 208 8.85 0.62 -23.07
N SER A 209 9.19 -0.50 -23.71
CA SER A 209 8.27 -1.66 -23.78
C SER A 209 8.08 -2.34 -22.44
N TYR A 210 6.91 -2.96 -22.28
CA TYR A 210 6.53 -3.66 -21.07
C TYR A 210 5.85 -4.99 -21.38
N ASP A 211 6.29 -6.06 -20.72
CA ASP A 211 5.68 -7.38 -20.75
C ASP A 211 5.50 -7.87 -19.32
N GLN A 212 4.31 -8.36 -19.00
CA GLN A 212 3.97 -8.85 -17.68
C GLN A 212 3.11 -10.11 -17.78
N LYS A 213 3.45 -11.11 -16.98
CA LYS A 213 2.66 -12.32 -16.77
C LYS A 213 2.34 -12.43 -15.29
N GLY A 214 1.08 -12.64 -14.97
CA GLY A 214 0.62 -12.84 -13.61
C GLY A 214 -0.11 -14.17 -13.46
N PHE A 215 0.09 -14.77 -12.32
CA PHE A 215 -0.65 -15.93 -11.87
C PHE A 215 -1.04 -15.74 -10.41
N SER A 216 -2.31 -16.01 -10.08
CA SER A 216 -2.73 -16.04 -8.68
C SER A 216 -3.69 -17.18 -8.41
N THR A 217 -3.64 -17.72 -7.20
CA THR A 217 -4.57 -18.70 -6.69
C THR A 217 -4.84 -18.47 -5.21
N LYS A 218 -6.08 -18.66 -4.82
CA LYS A 218 -6.52 -18.58 -3.43
C LYS A 218 -7.44 -19.76 -3.15
N ILE A 219 -7.17 -20.48 -2.07
CA ILE A 219 -8.03 -21.59 -1.60
C ILE A 219 -8.32 -21.35 -0.14
N GLY A 220 -9.56 -21.49 0.26
CA GLY A 220 -9.92 -21.27 1.64
C GLY A 220 -11.27 -21.81 2.05
N VAL A 221 -11.54 -21.63 3.31
CA VAL A 221 -12.80 -21.95 3.96
C VAL A 221 -13.18 -20.82 4.91
N GLU A 222 -14.43 -20.41 4.86
CA GLU A 222 -15.02 -19.42 5.75
C GLU A 222 -16.25 -20.02 6.41
N LYS A 223 -16.17 -20.29 7.70
CA LYS A 223 -17.26 -20.79 8.55
C LYS A 223 -17.40 -19.88 9.75
N GLN A 224 -18.54 -19.95 10.42
CA GLN A 224 -18.79 -19.14 11.61
C GLN A 224 -17.71 -19.34 12.70
N GLN A 225 -17.26 -20.56 12.93
CA GLN A 225 -16.30 -20.87 13.99
C GLN A 225 -14.85 -20.75 13.56
N TYR A 226 -14.53 -20.89 12.30
CA TYR A 226 -13.16 -20.82 11.79
C TYR A 226 -13.10 -20.37 10.33
N ALA A 227 -11.98 -19.76 10.00
CA ALA A 227 -11.61 -19.46 8.63
C ALA A 227 -10.15 -19.82 8.39
N ALA A 228 -9.82 -20.25 7.19
CA ALA A 228 -8.44 -20.47 6.78
C ALA A 228 -8.30 -20.21 5.27
N SER A 229 -7.19 -19.64 4.87
CA SER A 229 -6.84 -19.50 3.45
C SER A 229 -5.36 -19.66 3.20
N ILE A 230 -5.04 -20.09 1.99
CA ILE A 230 -3.71 -20.06 1.40
C ILE A 230 -3.86 -19.28 0.10
N ASP A 231 -3.06 -18.20 -0.01
CA ASP A 231 -2.99 -17.34 -1.17
C ASP A 231 -1.58 -17.42 -1.76
N TYR A 232 -1.48 -17.64 -3.05
CA TYR A 232 -0.24 -17.55 -3.82
C TYR A 232 -0.44 -16.60 -4.99
N SER A 233 0.51 -15.71 -5.21
CA SER A 233 0.57 -14.90 -6.44
C SER A 233 2.01 -14.73 -6.90
N GLU A 234 2.19 -14.82 -8.21
CA GLU A 234 3.45 -14.53 -8.88
C GLU A 234 3.17 -13.57 -10.03
N ASN A 235 4.02 -12.57 -10.16
CA ASN A 235 3.99 -11.63 -11.25
C ASN A 235 5.42 -11.42 -11.75
N ASN A 236 5.67 -11.66 -13.03
CA ASN A 236 6.99 -11.53 -13.62
C ASN A 236 6.90 -10.93 -15.02
N GLY A 237 7.99 -10.36 -15.46
CA GLY A 237 8.05 -9.76 -16.78
C GLY A 237 9.29 -8.94 -17.00
N GLN A 238 9.22 -8.10 -18.01
CA GLN A 238 10.32 -7.26 -18.44
C GLN A 238 9.82 -5.83 -18.71
N SER A 239 10.59 -4.86 -18.27
CA SER A 239 10.40 -3.45 -18.65
C SER A 239 11.66 -2.91 -19.29
N GLN A 240 11.51 -2.00 -20.27
CA GLN A 240 12.61 -1.28 -20.88
C GLN A 240 12.52 0.19 -20.54
N TYR A 241 13.65 0.80 -20.18
CA TYR A 241 13.74 2.22 -19.95
C TYR A 241 15.00 2.79 -20.61
N ILE A 242 15.02 4.11 -20.76
CA ILE A 242 16.09 4.83 -21.44
C ILE A 242 16.85 5.62 -20.38
N THR A 243 18.18 5.49 -20.39
CA THR A 243 19.05 6.37 -19.61
C THR A 243 19.62 7.44 -20.52
N ASP A 244 19.55 8.70 -20.09
CA ASP A 244 20.00 9.86 -20.90
C ASP A 244 21.50 9.88 -21.15
N ASN A 245 22.27 9.26 -20.32
CA ASN A 245 23.71 9.24 -20.49
C ASN A 245 24.37 8.31 -19.48
N ASP A 246 24.53 7.09 -19.82
CA ASP A 246 25.56 6.36 -19.12
C ASP A 246 26.91 6.75 -19.69
N THR A 247 27.53 7.77 -19.11
CA THR A 247 28.88 8.25 -19.42
C THR A 247 29.90 7.12 -19.21
N TYR A 248 29.54 6.05 -18.48
CA TYR A 248 30.41 4.96 -18.11
C TYR A 248 30.19 3.70 -18.94
N THR A 249 28.96 3.34 -19.30
CA THR A 249 28.67 2.13 -20.07
C THR A 249 28.30 2.41 -21.53
N GLY A 250 27.90 3.64 -21.87
CA GLY A 250 27.39 4.01 -23.20
C GLY A 250 26.05 3.35 -23.55
N VAL A 251 25.38 2.72 -22.58
CA VAL A 251 24.09 2.05 -22.76
C VAL A 251 22.98 3.08 -22.70
N LYS A 252 22.15 3.13 -23.74
CA LYS A 252 21.01 4.03 -23.80
C LYS A 252 19.67 3.36 -23.45
N ASN A 253 19.56 2.07 -23.70
CA ASN A 253 18.38 1.26 -23.39
C ASN A 253 18.76 0.23 -22.33
N VAL A 254 18.03 0.22 -21.24
CA VAL A 254 18.17 -0.75 -20.15
C VAL A 254 16.96 -1.66 -20.13
N THR A 255 17.22 -2.94 -20.07
CA THR A 255 16.20 -3.98 -19.93
C THR A 255 16.23 -4.48 -18.49
N GLN A 256 15.10 -4.39 -17.83
CA GLN A 256 14.94 -4.81 -16.44
C GLN A 256 13.96 -5.98 -16.38
N ASP A 257 14.42 -7.12 -15.88
CA ASP A 257 13.57 -8.24 -15.54
C ASP A 257 13.11 -8.09 -14.09
N PHE A 258 11.82 -8.37 -13.84
CA PHE A 258 11.24 -8.32 -12.50
C PHE A 258 10.49 -9.59 -12.18
N LYS A 259 10.47 -9.94 -10.89
CA LYS A 259 9.63 -11.01 -10.35
C LYS A 259 9.17 -10.66 -8.94
N ASN A 260 7.85 -10.65 -8.74
CA ASN A 260 7.22 -10.55 -7.42
C ASN A 260 6.52 -11.86 -7.09
N GLU A 261 6.72 -12.37 -5.89
CA GLU A 261 6.08 -13.60 -5.41
C GLU A 261 5.52 -13.38 -4.00
N ILE A 262 4.26 -13.74 -3.79
CA ILE A 262 3.59 -13.66 -2.49
C ILE A 262 3.07 -15.04 -2.12
N ILE A 263 3.38 -15.47 -0.90
CA ILE A 263 2.73 -16.58 -0.21
C ILE A 263 2.10 -16.02 1.07
N ASN A 264 0.81 -16.29 1.28
CA ASN A 264 0.08 -15.81 2.45
C ASN A 264 -0.84 -16.89 2.98
N ILE A 265 -0.63 -17.28 4.22
CA ILE A 265 -1.44 -18.28 4.93
C ILE A 265 -2.09 -17.56 6.10
N LYS A 266 -3.42 -17.58 6.13
CA LYS A 266 -4.22 -16.93 7.17
C LYS A 266 -5.11 -17.95 7.85
N GLY A 267 -5.32 -17.78 9.14
CA GLY A 267 -6.26 -18.56 9.91
C GLY A 267 -6.95 -17.74 10.99
N ARG A 268 -8.23 -18.04 11.22
CA ARG A 268 -9.02 -17.50 12.32
C ARG A 268 -9.78 -18.63 12.99
N VAL A 269 -9.80 -18.62 14.32
CA VAL A 269 -10.63 -19.51 15.13
C VAL A 269 -11.40 -18.67 16.14
N ASN A 270 -12.71 -18.77 16.15
CA ASN A 270 -13.56 -18.22 17.20
C ASN A 270 -13.64 -19.24 18.34
N ILE A 271 -13.00 -18.92 19.47
CA ILE A 271 -13.00 -19.76 20.67
C ILE A 271 -14.42 -19.79 21.25
N ASN A 272 -15.08 -18.65 21.23
CA ASN A 272 -16.48 -18.42 21.53
C ASN A 272 -16.96 -17.17 20.80
N ASP A 273 -18.18 -16.68 21.11
CA ASP A 273 -18.74 -15.50 20.46
C ASP A 273 -17.97 -14.20 20.76
N ASP A 274 -17.21 -14.18 21.85
CA ASP A 274 -16.50 -13.00 22.33
C ASP A 274 -14.99 -13.03 22.00
N ILE A 275 -14.40 -14.19 21.77
CA ILE A 275 -12.95 -14.35 21.62
C ILE A 275 -12.62 -15.02 20.30
N SER A 276 -11.83 -14.33 19.50
CA SER A 276 -11.22 -14.89 18.29
C SER A 276 -9.69 -14.83 18.35
N VAL A 277 -9.05 -15.82 17.72
CA VAL A 277 -7.60 -15.90 17.55
C VAL A 277 -7.30 -15.93 16.05
N HIS A 278 -6.36 -15.11 15.64
CA HIS A 278 -5.96 -14.93 14.25
C HIS A 278 -4.46 -15.19 14.11
N ALA A 279 -4.08 -15.90 13.07
CA ALA A 279 -2.69 -16.15 12.73
C ALA A 279 -2.45 -15.87 11.25
N ARG A 280 -1.27 -15.34 10.92
CA ARG A 280 -0.79 -15.12 9.55
C ARG A 280 0.67 -15.51 9.43
N LEU A 281 0.99 -16.23 8.36
CA LEU A 281 2.35 -16.47 7.92
C LEU A 281 2.45 -15.99 6.47
N SER A 282 3.42 -15.17 6.18
CA SER A 282 3.58 -14.65 4.82
C SER A 282 5.04 -14.55 4.40
N GLN A 283 5.24 -14.63 3.09
CA GLN A 283 6.49 -14.32 2.43
C GLN A 283 6.20 -13.45 1.21
N PHE A 284 7.01 -12.43 1.04
CA PHE A 284 7.07 -11.61 -0.17
C PHE A 284 8.49 -11.62 -0.70
N LYS A 285 8.63 -11.84 -2.02
CA LYS A 285 9.88 -11.65 -2.74
C LYS A 285 9.71 -10.60 -3.82
N ASP A 286 10.72 -9.77 -3.99
CA ASP A 286 10.80 -8.74 -5.03
C ASP A 286 12.21 -8.77 -5.64
N ASP A 287 12.30 -9.36 -6.82
CA ASP A 287 13.53 -9.59 -7.55
C ASP A 287 13.57 -8.67 -8.78
N LEU A 288 14.64 -7.92 -8.92
CA LEU A 288 14.93 -7.01 -10.04
C LEU A 288 16.31 -7.29 -10.60
N GLU A 289 16.42 -7.48 -11.92
CA GLU A 289 17.69 -7.70 -12.61
C GLU A 289 17.79 -6.75 -13.81
N GLN A 290 18.91 -6.02 -13.91
CA GLN A 290 19.22 -5.15 -15.05
C GLN A 290 20.21 -5.84 -15.96
N ASN A 291 19.78 -6.22 -17.15
CA ASN A 291 20.54 -7.12 -18.03
C ASN A 291 21.83 -6.49 -18.55
N GLU A 292 21.82 -5.20 -18.88
CA GLU A 292 22.97 -4.53 -19.49
C GLU A 292 24.04 -4.12 -18.47
N SER A 293 23.63 -3.72 -17.24
CA SER A 293 24.55 -3.35 -16.16
C SER A 293 24.94 -4.53 -15.28
N GLN A 294 24.20 -5.64 -15.37
CA GLN A 294 24.33 -6.80 -14.49
C GLN A 294 24.07 -6.45 -13.01
N ASP A 295 23.29 -5.42 -12.76
CA ASP A 295 22.83 -5.09 -11.41
C ASP A 295 21.62 -5.98 -11.06
N ALA A 296 21.59 -6.45 -9.82
CA ALA A 296 20.49 -7.26 -9.32
C ALA A 296 20.14 -6.86 -7.87
N ILE A 297 18.84 -6.88 -7.56
CA ILE A 297 18.32 -6.61 -6.22
C ILE A 297 17.32 -7.70 -5.89
N TYR A 298 17.60 -8.48 -4.86
CA TYR A 298 16.70 -9.52 -4.36
C TYR A 298 16.27 -9.18 -2.95
N ASN A 299 14.98 -9.00 -2.75
CA ASN A 299 14.40 -8.76 -1.43
C ASN A 299 13.49 -9.91 -1.04
N THR A 300 13.62 -10.39 0.20
CA THR A 300 12.70 -11.36 0.78
C THR A 300 12.24 -10.86 2.15
N THR A 301 10.93 -10.71 2.32
CA THR A 301 10.32 -10.38 3.61
C THR A 301 9.48 -11.57 4.08
N LYS A 302 9.75 -12.06 5.28
CA LYS A 302 8.96 -13.12 5.94
C LYS A 302 8.35 -12.56 7.20
N GLU A 303 7.05 -12.79 7.38
CA GLU A 303 6.33 -12.34 8.57
C GLU A 303 5.50 -13.47 9.19
N ALA A 304 5.51 -13.49 10.51
CA ALA A 304 4.62 -14.33 11.32
C ALA A 304 3.87 -13.43 12.32
N GLU A 305 2.57 -13.51 12.31
CA GLU A 305 1.71 -12.72 13.19
C GLU A 305 0.70 -13.58 13.89
N LEU A 306 0.48 -13.30 15.18
CA LEU A 306 -0.54 -13.92 16.00
C LEU A 306 -1.21 -12.85 16.86
N TYR A 307 -2.54 -12.75 16.79
CA TYR A 307 -3.28 -11.85 17.66
C TYR A 307 -4.60 -12.45 18.09
N SER A 308 -5.11 -11.99 19.22
CA SER A 308 -6.45 -12.30 19.74
C SER A 308 -7.26 -11.02 19.82
N LYS A 309 -8.52 -11.11 19.44
CA LYS A 309 -9.54 -10.09 19.68
C LYS A 309 -10.51 -10.61 20.73
N TRP A 310 -10.76 -9.81 21.76
CA TRP A 310 -11.68 -10.11 22.85
C TRP A 310 -12.72 -9.01 22.99
N GLN A 311 -13.97 -9.35 22.68
CA GLN A 311 -15.16 -8.51 22.83
C GLN A 311 -15.70 -8.72 24.27
N PHE A 312 -15.23 -7.93 25.25
CA PHE A 312 -15.59 -8.14 26.66
C PHE A 312 -16.87 -7.43 27.07
N THR A 313 -17.40 -6.52 26.26
CA THR A 313 -18.77 -5.99 26.31
C THR A 313 -19.28 -5.77 24.88
N PRO A 314 -20.59 -5.60 24.64
CA PRO A 314 -21.11 -5.31 23.30
C PRO A 314 -20.50 -4.07 22.63
N SER A 315 -19.94 -3.16 23.43
CA SER A 315 -19.39 -1.88 22.98
C SER A 315 -17.87 -1.80 23.03
N GLN A 316 -17.18 -2.82 23.56
CA GLN A 316 -15.75 -2.71 23.83
C GLN A 316 -15.01 -3.99 23.48
N ASN A 317 -13.92 -3.83 22.76
CA ASN A 317 -13.00 -4.93 22.49
C ASN A 317 -11.54 -4.53 22.75
N ILE A 318 -10.74 -5.54 22.98
CA ILE A 318 -9.28 -5.44 23.06
C ILE A 318 -8.69 -6.39 22.03
N LEU A 319 -7.71 -5.92 21.30
CA LEU A 319 -6.87 -6.69 20.41
C LEU A 319 -5.46 -6.70 20.98
N VAL A 320 -4.88 -7.90 21.14
CA VAL A 320 -3.51 -8.08 21.64
C VAL A 320 -2.77 -9.02 20.72
N GLY A 321 -1.56 -8.68 20.33
CA GLY A 321 -0.84 -9.51 19.38
C GLY A 321 0.67 -9.32 19.39
N VAL A 322 1.32 -10.20 18.64
CA VAL A 322 2.74 -10.19 18.33
C VAL A 322 2.94 -10.43 16.85
N ALA A 323 3.89 -9.70 16.27
CA ALA A 323 4.31 -9.86 14.89
C ALA A 323 5.84 -9.94 14.85
N HIS A 324 6.36 -10.95 14.21
CA HIS A 324 7.80 -11.12 13.93
C HIS A 324 8.06 -10.98 12.45
N LYS A 325 9.05 -10.19 12.08
CA LYS A 325 9.41 -9.90 10.70
C LYS A 325 10.91 -10.11 10.52
N ASN A 326 11.26 -10.74 9.41
CA ASN A 326 12.64 -10.88 8.92
C ASN A 326 12.69 -10.33 7.49
N ILE A 327 13.62 -9.44 7.23
CA ILE A 327 13.85 -8.79 5.93
C ILE A 327 15.27 -9.08 5.48
N GLU A 328 15.39 -9.77 4.36
CA GLU A 328 16.64 -10.07 3.69
C GLU A 328 16.75 -9.22 2.40
N SER A 329 17.88 -8.58 2.19
CA SER A 329 18.20 -7.82 0.97
C SER A 329 19.58 -8.23 0.47
N ASP A 330 19.62 -8.75 -0.75
CA ASP A 330 20.83 -9.08 -1.49
C ASP A 330 20.93 -8.14 -2.69
N VAL A 331 21.92 -7.25 -2.66
CA VAL A 331 22.15 -6.25 -3.69
C VAL A 331 23.51 -6.49 -4.33
N LEU A 332 23.47 -6.74 -5.63
CA LEU A 332 24.65 -7.00 -6.46
C LEU A 332 24.76 -5.92 -7.53
N SER A 333 25.95 -5.41 -7.75
CA SER A 333 26.20 -4.46 -8.82
C SER A 333 27.32 -4.94 -9.74
N GLY A 334 27.01 -5.07 -11.02
CA GLY A 334 27.96 -5.44 -12.07
C GLY A 334 28.95 -4.34 -12.42
N SER A 335 28.77 -3.12 -11.95
CA SER A 335 29.51 -1.92 -12.37
C SER A 335 30.73 -1.62 -11.49
N ALA A 336 31.67 -2.56 -11.32
CA ALA A 336 32.91 -2.28 -10.61
C ALA A 336 33.71 -1.13 -11.31
N PRO A 337 34.29 -0.15 -10.57
CA PRO A 337 34.44 -0.06 -9.10
C PRO A 337 33.34 0.70 -8.38
N TYR A 338 32.27 1.10 -9.06
CA TYR A 338 31.20 1.96 -8.52
C TYR A 338 30.00 1.18 -8.02
N GLY A 339 30.05 -0.14 -8.13
CA GLY A 339 28.98 -1.03 -7.69
C GLY A 339 28.76 -1.04 -6.18
N VAL A 340 27.60 -1.50 -5.80
CA VAL A 340 27.20 -1.71 -4.41
C VAL A 340 26.87 -3.18 -4.24
N ASP A 341 27.62 -3.84 -3.38
CA ASP A 341 27.35 -5.23 -3.03
C ASP A 341 27.16 -5.35 -1.54
N TYR A 342 26.00 -5.83 -1.13
CA TYR A 342 25.76 -6.19 0.26
C TYR A 342 24.69 -7.28 0.37
N LEU A 343 24.83 -8.13 1.38
CA LEU A 343 23.81 -9.05 1.85
C LEU A 343 23.49 -8.68 3.30
N LYS A 344 22.23 -8.33 3.55
CA LYS A 344 21.75 -7.94 4.89
C LYS A 344 20.45 -8.63 5.22
N ASP A 345 20.42 -9.13 6.44
CA ASP A 345 19.28 -9.74 7.10
C ASP A 345 19.00 -8.95 8.37
N VAL A 346 17.75 -8.51 8.58
CA VAL A 346 17.33 -7.68 9.70
C VAL A 346 16.01 -8.20 10.24
N ALA A 347 15.97 -8.49 11.54
CA ALA A 347 14.76 -8.94 12.21
C ALA A 347 14.16 -7.86 13.10
N SER A 348 12.85 -7.91 13.28
CA SER A 348 12.14 -7.15 14.30
C SER A 348 10.96 -7.91 14.87
N THR A 349 10.62 -7.61 16.14
CA THR A 349 9.46 -8.21 16.83
C THR A 349 8.64 -7.11 17.50
N GLY A 350 7.37 -7.00 17.12
CA GLY A 350 6.45 -6.02 17.66
C GLY A 350 5.39 -6.65 18.52
N TYR A 351 5.18 -6.11 19.72
CA TYR A 351 4.09 -6.45 20.62
C TYR A 351 3.10 -5.31 20.65
N PHE A 352 1.82 -5.58 20.42
CA PHE A 352 0.82 -4.52 20.32
C PHE A 352 -0.45 -4.85 21.08
N ILE A 353 -1.08 -3.79 21.57
CA ILE A 353 -2.40 -3.81 22.20
C ILE A 353 -3.21 -2.63 21.67
N GLN A 354 -4.49 -2.88 21.39
CA GLN A 354 -5.43 -1.86 20.97
C GLN A 354 -6.77 -2.07 21.66
N HIS A 355 -7.31 -1.04 22.26
CA HIS A 355 -8.67 -0.97 22.80
C HIS A 355 -9.56 -0.20 21.84
N GLN A 356 -10.76 -0.69 21.62
CA GLN A 356 -11.80 -0.02 20.87
C GLN A 356 -13.07 0.08 21.72
N TYR A 357 -13.69 1.25 21.66
CA TYR A 357 -15.04 1.48 22.20
C TYR A 357 -15.93 1.97 21.07
N GLN A 358 -17.12 1.36 20.95
CA GLN A 358 -18.08 1.66 19.90
C GLN A 358 -19.48 1.77 20.52
N SER A 359 -20.13 2.91 20.30
CA SER A 359 -21.51 3.16 20.65
C SER A 359 -22.19 3.91 19.50
N ASP A 360 -23.50 4.15 19.60
CA ASP A 360 -24.27 4.87 18.56
C ASP A 360 -23.68 6.25 18.18
N LYS A 361 -22.96 6.90 19.10
CA LYS A 361 -22.45 8.25 18.88
C LYS A 361 -20.96 8.41 19.03
N LEU A 362 -20.29 7.53 19.75
CA LEU A 362 -18.88 7.68 20.06
C LEU A 362 -18.13 6.40 19.72
N HIS A 363 -17.12 6.52 18.87
CA HIS A 363 -16.17 5.50 18.53
C HIS A 363 -14.78 5.97 18.98
N THR A 364 -14.08 5.16 19.75
CA THR A 364 -12.70 5.48 20.16
C THR A 364 -11.78 4.31 19.91
N GLN A 365 -10.54 4.63 19.63
CA GLN A 365 -9.46 3.70 19.47
C GLN A 365 -8.25 4.21 20.24
N ALA A 366 -7.63 3.34 21.06
CA ALA A 366 -6.39 3.64 21.74
C ALA A 366 -5.47 2.42 21.67
N GLY A 367 -4.23 2.62 21.27
CA GLY A 367 -3.29 1.52 21.08
C GLY A 367 -1.86 1.89 21.40
N LEU A 368 -1.08 0.86 21.72
CA LEU A 368 0.36 0.91 21.96
C LEU A 368 1.03 -0.26 21.27
N ARG A 369 2.23 0.00 20.74
CA ARG A 369 3.15 -1.02 20.22
C ARG A 369 4.54 -0.78 20.74
N VAL A 370 5.20 -1.86 21.13
CA VAL A 370 6.63 -1.90 21.41
C VAL A 370 7.27 -2.75 20.34
N GLU A 371 8.15 -2.17 19.56
CA GLU A 371 8.91 -2.84 18.50
C GLU A 371 10.36 -2.99 18.95
N ASP A 372 10.85 -4.22 18.99
CA ASP A 372 12.25 -4.54 19.20
C ASP A 372 12.91 -4.83 17.86
N HIS A 373 13.76 -3.90 17.41
CA HIS A 373 14.44 -3.93 16.12
C HIS A 373 15.90 -4.31 16.33
N GLU A 374 16.36 -5.34 15.66
CA GLU A 374 17.71 -5.91 15.84
C GLU A 374 18.84 -4.87 15.79
N THR A 375 18.75 -3.91 14.86
CA THR A 375 19.79 -2.87 14.67
C THR A 375 19.59 -1.64 15.53
N PHE A 376 18.36 -1.23 15.77
CA PHE A 376 18.02 0.08 16.36
C PHE A 376 17.42 -0.01 17.76
N GLY A 377 17.29 -1.24 18.30
CA GLY A 377 16.73 -1.45 19.64
C GLY A 377 15.23 -1.23 19.72
N THR A 378 14.76 -0.83 20.89
CA THR A 378 13.32 -0.79 21.20
C THR A 378 12.73 0.59 20.94
N HIS A 379 11.65 0.62 20.14
CA HIS A 379 10.84 1.80 19.87
C HIS A 379 9.40 1.58 20.35
N THR A 380 8.82 2.61 20.97
CA THR A 380 7.43 2.56 21.45
C THR A 380 6.60 3.60 20.70
N VAL A 381 5.49 3.16 20.10
CA VAL A 381 4.54 4.03 19.40
C VAL A 381 3.15 3.86 19.97
N GLY A 382 2.36 4.93 19.93
CA GLY A 382 1.00 4.93 20.44
C GLY A 382 0.05 5.75 19.57
N GLN A 383 -1.24 5.48 19.71
CA GLN A 383 -2.30 6.20 18.99
C GLN A 383 -3.53 6.32 19.88
N VAL A 384 -4.17 7.48 19.82
CA VAL A 384 -5.52 7.71 20.36
C VAL A 384 -6.34 8.42 19.29
N ALA A 385 -7.50 7.85 18.99
CA ALA A 385 -8.42 8.43 18.03
C ALA A 385 -9.86 8.36 18.55
N ALA A 386 -10.67 9.33 18.18
CA ALA A 386 -12.08 9.40 18.55
C ALA A 386 -12.90 9.98 17.39
N ARG A 387 -14.08 9.40 17.15
CA ARG A 387 -15.11 9.94 16.26
C ARG A 387 -16.39 10.11 17.06
N TYR A 388 -17.00 11.26 16.92
CA TYR A 388 -18.26 11.60 17.59
C TYR A 388 -19.33 12.03 16.60
N GLN A 389 -20.49 11.36 16.63
CA GLN A 389 -21.66 11.70 15.84
C GLN A 389 -22.38 12.89 16.49
N LEU A 390 -22.10 14.09 16.00
CA LEU A 390 -22.65 15.34 16.53
C LEU A 390 -24.14 15.48 16.21
N LEU A 391 -24.50 15.20 14.96
CA LEU A 391 -25.87 15.15 14.43
C LEU A 391 -26.04 13.87 13.60
N PRO A 392 -27.25 13.43 13.26
CA PRO A 392 -27.44 12.23 12.43
C PRO A 392 -26.66 12.23 11.11
N GLN A 393 -26.40 13.41 10.54
CA GLN A 393 -25.67 13.59 9.28
C GLN A 393 -24.26 14.17 9.45
N THR A 394 -23.83 14.47 10.69
CA THR A 394 -22.56 15.16 10.95
C THR A 394 -21.72 14.42 11.95
N SER A 395 -20.53 14.01 11.58
CA SER A 395 -19.54 13.47 12.50
C SER A 395 -18.24 14.29 12.50
N ILE A 396 -17.61 14.37 13.66
CA ILE A 396 -16.28 14.93 13.83
C ILE A 396 -15.35 13.84 14.33
N TYR A 397 -14.08 13.89 13.92
CA TYR A 397 -13.09 12.94 14.41
C TYR A 397 -11.77 13.65 14.70
N SER A 398 -10.98 13.05 15.56
CA SER A 398 -9.60 13.45 15.83
C SER A 398 -8.72 12.24 16.06
N ASN A 399 -7.48 12.32 15.58
CA ASN A 399 -6.48 11.29 15.72
C ASN A 399 -5.15 11.91 16.13
N ILE A 400 -4.50 11.35 17.14
CA ILE A 400 -3.14 11.68 17.55
C ILE A 400 -2.38 10.37 17.62
N GLY A 401 -1.25 10.29 16.94
CA GLY A 401 -0.46 9.06 16.94
C GLY A 401 1.01 9.31 16.65
N THR A 402 1.83 8.41 17.14
CA THR A 402 3.25 8.37 16.85
C THR A 402 3.57 7.22 15.91
N ALA A 403 4.61 7.38 15.11
CA ALA A 403 5.12 6.33 14.23
C ALA A 403 6.65 6.41 14.17
N PHE A 404 7.29 5.36 13.68
CA PHE A 404 8.71 5.37 13.40
C PHE A 404 9.04 4.61 12.12
N ARG A 405 10.20 4.92 11.53
CA ARG A 405 10.77 4.20 10.41
C ARG A 405 12.26 3.95 10.63
N ALA A 406 12.67 2.69 10.52
CA ALA A 406 14.08 2.34 10.49
C ALA A 406 14.70 2.76 9.14
N PRO A 407 15.97 3.20 9.10
CA PRO A 407 16.70 3.36 7.85
C PRO A 407 16.68 2.06 7.02
N THR A 408 16.56 2.18 5.70
CA THR A 408 16.59 1.04 4.79
C THR A 408 18.00 0.45 4.66
N ASN A 409 18.10 -0.76 4.10
CA ASN A 409 19.42 -1.34 3.85
C ASN A 409 20.24 -0.50 2.86
N ASN A 410 19.64 0.12 1.85
CA ASN A 410 20.33 1.07 0.97
C ASN A 410 20.75 2.34 1.72
N ASP A 411 19.90 2.88 2.59
CA ASP A 411 20.25 4.05 3.40
C ASP A 411 21.54 3.82 4.21
N LEU A 412 21.75 2.61 4.71
CA LEU A 412 22.89 2.25 5.57
C LEU A 412 24.09 1.73 4.80
N TYR A 413 23.88 0.81 3.87
CA TYR A 413 24.95 -0.06 3.34
C TYR A 413 25.31 0.21 1.89
N ALA A 414 24.51 0.93 1.12
CA ALA A 414 24.82 1.31 -0.24
C ALA A 414 25.86 2.45 -0.28
N LEU A 415 27.06 2.22 0.22
CA LEU A 415 28.07 3.25 0.51
C LEU A 415 28.46 4.07 -0.72
N ASN A 416 28.53 3.44 -1.90
CA ASN A 416 28.86 4.15 -3.16
C ASN A 416 27.68 4.98 -3.68
N TRP A 417 26.47 4.73 -3.18
CA TRP A 417 25.25 5.50 -3.50
C TRP A 417 24.81 6.38 -2.33
N GLY A 418 25.76 6.77 -1.48
CA GLY A 418 25.52 7.69 -0.37
C GLY A 418 24.99 7.03 0.90
N GLY A 419 25.10 5.72 1.04
CA GLY A 419 24.76 5.02 2.27
C GLY A 419 25.52 5.54 3.47
N ASN A 420 24.86 5.54 4.64
CA ASN A 420 25.42 6.06 5.89
C ASN A 420 25.05 5.18 7.08
N PRO A 421 25.98 4.37 7.59
CA PRO A 421 25.72 3.49 8.74
C PRO A 421 25.40 4.21 10.05
N ASP A 422 25.66 5.52 10.14
CA ASP A 422 25.41 6.33 11.35
C ASP A 422 24.00 6.90 11.42
N LEU A 423 23.12 6.58 10.46
CA LEU A 423 21.75 7.04 10.43
C LEU A 423 20.96 6.54 11.64
N LYS A 424 20.07 7.39 12.12
CA LYS A 424 19.10 7.10 13.17
C LYS A 424 17.71 6.87 12.56
N PRO A 425 16.86 6.09 13.23
CA PRO A 425 15.46 5.98 12.84
C PRO A 425 14.76 7.35 12.82
N GLU A 426 13.82 7.47 11.91
CA GLU A 426 12.87 8.57 11.88
C GLU A 426 11.76 8.30 12.89
N GLU A 427 11.37 9.33 13.64
CA GLU A 427 10.25 9.27 14.58
C GLU A 427 9.27 10.38 14.24
N SER A 428 7.98 10.11 14.38
CA SER A 428 6.96 11.12 14.07
C SER A 428 5.87 11.19 15.10
N ILE A 429 5.27 12.39 15.20
CA ILE A 429 3.99 12.61 15.86
C ILE A 429 3.05 13.33 14.88
N SER A 430 1.84 12.80 14.75
CA SER A 430 0.82 13.32 13.86
C SER A 430 -0.45 13.70 14.62
N TYR A 431 -1.04 14.80 14.20
CA TYR A 431 -2.29 15.35 14.73
C TYR A 431 -3.26 15.53 13.57
N GLU A 432 -4.50 15.08 13.73
CA GLU A 432 -5.55 15.26 12.75
C GLU A 432 -6.87 15.60 13.43
N ILE A 433 -7.63 16.46 12.77
CA ILE A 433 -9.02 16.72 13.07
C ILE A 433 -9.81 16.79 11.77
N GLY A 434 -10.99 16.18 11.75
CA GLY A 434 -11.82 16.19 10.56
C GLY A 434 -13.30 16.19 10.87
N LEU A 435 -14.06 16.43 9.81
CA LEU A 435 -15.51 16.48 9.80
C LEU A 435 -16.01 15.76 8.55
N ASP A 436 -17.02 14.90 8.72
CA ASP A 436 -17.78 14.29 7.64
C ASP A 436 -19.25 14.71 7.76
N GLN A 437 -19.83 15.13 6.64
CA GLN A 437 -21.19 15.61 6.53
C GLN A 437 -21.93 14.91 5.41
N ILE A 438 -23.04 14.27 5.72
CA ILE A 438 -24.01 13.82 4.74
C ILE A 438 -24.93 15.01 4.46
N ILE A 439 -24.90 15.54 3.24
CA ILE A 439 -25.74 16.69 2.83
C ILE A 439 -27.08 16.18 2.32
N THR A 440 -27.05 15.14 1.49
CA THR A 440 -28.20 14.36 1.04
C THR A 440 -27.81 12.89 0.97
N ASP A 441 -28.75 11.99 0.72
CA ASP A 441 -28.47 10.56 0.53
C ASP A 441 -27.47 10.28 -0.61
N GLN A 442 -27.32 11.22 -1.53
CA GLN A 442 -26.45 11.14 -2.69
C GLN A 442 -25.17 11.97 -2.58
N PHE A 443 -25.11 12.92 -1.63
CA PHE A 443 -24.01 13.89 -1.57
C PHE A 443 -23.39 13.93 -0.18
N THR A 444 -22.10 13.62 -0.14
CA THR A 444 -21.30 13.68 1.08
C THR A 444 -20.13 14.67 0.93
N PHE A 445 -19.73 15.23 2.05
CA PHE A 445 -18.65 16.19 2.18
C PHE A 445 -17.73 15.75 3.32
N GLY A 446 -16.43 15.77 3.09
CA GLY A 446 -15.42 15.50 4.10
C GLY A 446 -14.36 16.59 4.12
N LEU A 447 -13.96 17.01 5.30
CA LEU A 447 -12.88 17.97 5.54
C LEU A 447 -11.94 17.42 6.59
N SER A 448 -10.62 17.47 6.36
CA SER A 448 -9.63 17.22 7.40
C SER A 448 -8.50 18.25 7.39
N ILE A 449 -7.91 18.47 8.55
CA ILE A 449 -6.71 19.27 8.74
C ILE A 449 -5.72 18.40 9.51
N TYR A 450 -4.48 18.36 9.05
CA TYR A 450 -3.46 17.52 9.66
C TYR A 450 -2.14 18.27 9.84
N ARG A 451 -1.36 17.80 10.79
CA ARG A 451 0.04 18.18 11.02
C ARG A 451 0.83 16.95 11.41
N ASN A 452 1.92 16.69 10.70
CA ASN A 452 2.86 15.62 10.98
C ASN A 452 4.25 16.21 11.20
N GLU A 453 4.85 15.95 12.35
CA GLU A 453 6.20 16.35 12.73
C GLU A 453 7.09 15.13 12.71
N VAL A 454 8.17 15.17 11.94
CA VAL A 454 9.12 14.06 11.77
C VAL A 454 10.48 14.48 12.24
N ASP A 455 10.97 13.83 13.26
CA ASP A 455 12.34 13.98 13.77
C ASP A 455 13.28 13.02 13.04
N ASN A 456 14.54 13.45 12.85
CA ASN A 456 15.59 12.68 12.19
C ASN A 456 15.21 12.25 10.75
N LEU A 457 14.44 13.05 10.02
CA LEU A 457 14.07 12.74 8.64
C LEU A 457 15.30 12.38 7.81
N ILE A 458 15.29 11.22 7.16
CA ILE A 458 16.37 10.79 6.28
C ILE A 458 16.19 11.46 4.92
N THR A 459 17.23 12.15 4.48
CA THR A 459 17.28 12.83 3.19
C THR A 459 18.64 12.67 2.54
N TRP A 460 18.67 12.76 1.20
CA TRP A 460 19.89 12.69 0.42
C TRP A 460 20.36 14.10 0.04
N GLN A 461 21.58 14.46 0.38
CA GLN A 461 22.19 15.73 0.04
C GLN A 461 23.71 15.58 -0.13
N ASN A 462 24.28 16.26 -1.13
CA ASN A 462 25.71 16.25 -1.38
C ASN A 462 26.32 14.84 -1.54
N GLY A 463 25.56 13.92 -2.11
CA GLY A 463 26.03 12.56 -2.39
C GLY A 463 25.98 11.60 -1.19
N LYS A 464 25.30 11.94 -0.11
CA LYS A 464 25.18 11.11 1.09
C LYS A 464 23.81 11.24 1.77
N ASN A 465 23.33 10.17 2.38
CA ASN A 465 22.18 10.18 3.27
C ASN A 465 22.54 10.71 4.63
N PHE A 466 21.68 11.54 5.22
CA PHE A 466 21.83 12.06 6.57
C PHE A 466 20.47 12.36 7.20
N ASN A 467 20.43 12.48 8.53
CA ASN A 467 19.23 12.86 9.25
C ASN A 467 19.11 14.39 9.34
N VAL A 468 18.01 14.94 8.82
CA VAL A 468 17.57 16.31 9.12
C VAL A 468 16.88 16.30 10.49
N LYS A 469 17.16 17.28 11.31
CA LYS A 469 16.70 17.29 12.71
C LYS A 469 15.18 17.22 12.81
N GLU A 470 14.45 18.01 12.01
CA GLU A 470 13.00 18.15 12.10
C GLU A 470 12.43 18.51 10.74
N ALA A 471 11.37 17.83 10.36
CA ALA A 471 10.51 18.19 9.23
C ALA A 471 9.05 18.28 9.69
N THR A 472 8.33 19.27 9.20
CA THR A 472 6.91 19.45 9.52
C THR A 472 6.10 19.48 8.22
N PHE A 473 5.09 18.63 8.15
CA PHE A 473 4.11 18.58 7.08
C PHE A 473 2.76 19.04 7.65
N THR A 474 2.16 20.04 7.03
CA THR A 474 0.85 20.57 7.46
C THR A 474 -0.02 20.73 6.24
N GLY A 475 -1.27 20.27 6.31
CA GLY A 475 -2.19 20.36 5.17
C GLY A 475 -3.64 20.25 5.56
N GLY A 476 -4.48 20.37 4.55
CA GLY A 476 -5.91 20.16 4.63
C GLY A 476 -6.44 19.47 3.39
N GLU A 477 -7.38 18.58 3.58
CA GLU A 477 -8.05 17.80 2.55
C GLU A 477 -9.54 18.14 2.51
N LEU A 478 -10.07 18.25 1.31
CA LEU A 478 -11.50 18.39 1.02
C LEU A 478 -11.90 17.25 0.10
N ASN A 479 -12.99 16.56 0.43
CA ASN A 479 -13.58 15.54 -0.44
C ASN A 479 -15.07 15.81 -0.60
N LEU A 480 -15.54 15.73 -1.83
CA LEU A 480 -16.93 15.86 -2.22
C LEU A 480 -17.30 14.63 -3.05
N ASN A 481 -18.20 13.82 -2.56
CA ASN A 481 -18.67 12.63 -3.27
C ASN A 481 -20.14 12.78 -3.59
N TRP A 482 -20.47 12.52 -4.84
CA TRP A 482 -21.86 12.46 -5.28
C TRP A 482 -22.07 11.20 -6.12
N ALA A 483 -23.15 10.49 -5.84
CA ALA A 483 -23.49 9.32 -6.61
C ALA A 483 -25.01 9.10 -6.67
N ASN A 484 -25.48 8.54 -7.79
CA ASN A 484 -26.83 8.00 -7.97
C ASN A 484 -26.73 6.63 -8.64
N ASP A 485 -27.87 6.05 -9.03
CA ASP A 485 -27.93 4.70 -9.60
C ASP A 485 -27.10 4.54 -10.91
N ASP A 486 -26.87 5.61 -11.66
CA ASP A 486 -26.24 5.58 -12.98
C ASP A 486 -24.87 6.25 -13.03
N LEU A 487 -24.64 7.24 -12.16
CA LEU A 487 -23.46 8.11 -12.22
C LEU A 487 -22.89 8.37 -10.84
N PHE A 488 -21.59 8.45 -10.76
CA PHE A 488 -20.88 8.95 -9.60
C PHE A 488 -19.82 9.96 -10.01
N TRP A 489 -19.49 10.88 -9.12
CA TRP A 489 -18.27 11.66 -9.21
C TRP A 489 -17.69 11.89 -7.82
N ASP A 490 -16.38 11.92 -7.78
CA ASP A 490 -15.56 12.18 -6.62
C ASP A 490 -14.63 13.35 -6.94
N LEU A 491 -14.64 14.37 -6.08
CA LEU A 491 -13.74 15.50 -6.16
C LEU A 491 -12.91 15.58 -4.88
N GLY A 492 -11.63 15.27 -4.99
CA GLY A 492 -10.65 15.46 -3.94
C GLY A 492 -9.82 16.71 -4.17
N TYR A 493 -9.52 17.45 -3.13
CA TYR A 493 -8.55 18.54 -3.14
C TYR A 493 -7.70 18.49 -1.88
N GLU A 494 -6.38 18.52 -2.05
CA GLU A 494 -5.45 18.64 -0.95
C GLU A 494 -4.54 19.86 -1.16
N ILE A 495 -4.24 20.54 -0.06
CA ILE A 495 -3.21 21.56 0.01
C ILE A 495 -2.30 21.27 1.19
N GLY A 496 -1.00 21.20 0.94
CA GLY A 496 -0.01 20.91 1.96
C GLY A 496 1.20 21.81 1.88
N ARG A 497 1.92 21.90 2.98
CA ARG A 497 3.21 22.56 3.11
C ARG A 497 4.17 21.70 3.89
N ALA A 498 5.35 21.44 3.33
CA ALA A 498 6.49 20.86 4.03
C ALA A 498 7.47 21.94 4.42
N SER A 499 8.06 21.86 5.63
CA SER A 499 9.16 22.70 6.07
C SER A 499 10.18 21.87 6.83
N CYS A 500 11.46 22.01 6.47
CA CYS A 500 12.57 21.35 7.14
C CYS A 500 13.35 22.36 7.96
N ARG A 501 13.75 22.00 9.18
CA ARG A 501 14.57 22.82 10.07
C ARG A 501 15.91 22.16 10.31
N GLU A 502 16.98 22.76 9.81
CA GLU A 502 18.34 22.38 10.12
C GLU A 502 18.88 23.30 11.24
N ARG A 503 19.51 22.77 12.28
CA ARG A 503 20.31 23.60 13.17
C ARG A 503 21.64 23.88 12.44
N VAL A 504 21.78 25.07 11.93
CA VAL A 504 23.10 25.63 11.66
C VAL A 504 23.78 25.78 13.03
N SER A 505 24.64 24.82 13.38
CA SER A 505 25.60 25.04 14.44
C SER A 505 26.58 26.09 13.90
N SER A 506 26.44 27.34 14.31
CA SER A 506 27.49 28.32 14.10
C SER A 506 28.76 27.77 14.74
N PRO A 507 29.87 27.65 14.01
CA PRO A 507 31.14 27.36 14.65
C PRO A 507 31.48 28.55 15.60
N VAL A 508 31.69 28.25 16.87
CA VAL A 508 32.30 29.15 17.83
C VAL A 508 33.80 29.13 17.63
#